data_96aba9f994ab12881becc66903a51f46
#
_entry.id   96aba9f994ab12881becc66903a51f46
#
_cell.length_a   1.000
_cell.length_b   1.000
_cell.length_c   1.000
_cell.angle_alpha   90.00
_cell.angle_beta   90.00
_cell.angle_gamma   90.00
#
_symmetry.space_group_name_H-M   'P 1'
#
loop_
_entity.id
_entity.type
_entity.pdbx_description
1 polymer ?
#
loop_
_entity_poly.entity_id
_entity_poly.type
_entity_poly.pdbx_seq_one_letter_code
_entity_poly.pdbx_strand_id
1 'polypeptide(L)'
;FSLDDCSYYLYMEGDGFADRLIVAEDGRVRNEYTDAEGTTHVGAFDVVPRLDDFLAEHPDFSLNGARGVLAMTGYDGVFGYRTSAREFGDSPTFDAGVAAATEVADALKDSGWEFASHTWGHRTVPKLTMEELEFDMGHWHEEVEPILGPTDMLIYPFGADVTGPGKYTEDNERYRYFRELGYR
;
A
#
# COMPACT_ATOMS: atom_id res chain seq x y z
N PHE A 1 -8.19 -6.42 10.39
CA PHE A 1 -8.49 -6.60 8.96
C PHE A 1 -7.37 -6.00 8.11
N SER A 2 -7.31 -6.39 6.82
CA SER A 2 -6.48 -5.72 5.83
C SER A 2 -7.33 -5.02 4.78
N LEU A 3 -6.79 -3.98 4.20
CA LEU A 3 -7.27 -3.34 2.97
C LEU A 3 -6.17 -3.53 1.93
N ASP A 4 -6.47 -4.32 0.93
CA ASP A 4 -5.56 -4.62 -0.15
C ASP A 4 -5.69 -3.57 -1.26
N ASP A 5 -4.63 -3.36 -2.04
CA ASP A 5 -4.63 -2.45 -3.19
C ASP A 5 -4.90 -0.97 -2.86
N CYS A 6 -4.45 -0.48 -1.71
CA CYS A 6 -4.59 0.93 -1.31
C CYS A 6 -3.61 1.86 -2.05
N SER A 7 -3.40 1.60 -3.34
CA SER A 7 -2.43 2.32 -4.18
C SER A 7 -3.04 3.42 -5.04
N TYR A 8 -4.36 3.42 -5.25
CA TYR A 8 -5.09 4.36 -6.13
C TYR A 8 -4.46 4.38 -7.53
N TYR A 9 -4.66 3.29 -8.24
CA TYR A 9 -4.02 3.04 -9.53
C TYR A 9 -4.41 4.02 -10.62
N LEU A 10 -3.50 4.27 -11.55
CA LEU A 10 -3.68 5.18 -12.67
C LEU A 10 -4.92 4.83 -13.51
N TYR A 11 -5.18 3.53 -13.71
CA TYR A 11 -6.34 3.09 -14.49
C TYR A 11 -7.70 3.36 -13.81
N MET A 12 -7.71 3.74 -12.52
CA MET A 12 -8.93 4.07 -11.77
C MET A 12 -9.28 5.55 -11.86
N GLU A 13 -8.37 6.38 -12.38
CA GLU A 13 -8.62 7.82 -12.51
C GLU A 13 -9.83 8.10 -13.43
N GLY A 14 -10.78 8.89 -12.94
CA GLY A 14 -12.01 9.23 -13.68
C GLY A 14 -13.15 8.22 -13.57
N ASP A 15 -12.93 7.05 -12.93
CA ASP A 15 -13.96 6.01 -12.75
C ASP A 15 -14.80 6.20 -11.45
N GLY A 16 -14.68 7.36 -10.79
CA GLY A 16 -15.44 7.71 -9.59
C GLY A 16 -14.81 7.24 -8.28
N PHE A 17 -13.59 6.72 -8.31
CA PHE A 17 -12.78 6.45 -7.13
C PHE A 17 -12.10 7.73 -6.63
N ALA A 18 -11.62 7.72 -5.38
CA ALA A 18 -10.75 8.78 -4.90
C ALA A 18 -9.42 8.76 -5.65
N ASP A 19 -8.83 9.94 -5.85
CA ASP A 19 -7.58 10.10 -6.60
C ASP A 19 -6.37 9.70 -5.75
N ARG A 20 -6.39 10.08 -4.47
CA ARG A 20 -5.28 9.83 -3.53
C ARG A 20 -5.66 10.05 -2.07
N LEU A 21 -4.75 9.65 -1.18
CA LEU A 21 -4.75 10.10 0.21
C LEU A 21 -3.88 11.36 0.35
N ILE A 22 -4.31 12.27 1.20
CA ILE A 22 -3.57 13.49 1.56
C ILE A 22 -3.60 13.69 3.07
N VAL A 23 -2.65 14.45 3.60
CA VAL A 23 -2.76 15.01 4.95
C VAL A 23 -3.46 16.36 4.84
N ALA A 24 -4.66 16.47 5.41
CA ALA A 24 -5.44 17.70 5.39
C ALA A 24 -4.90 18.74 6.38
N GLU A 25 -5.40 19.98 6.29
CA GLU A 25 -4.95 21.10 7.18
C GLU A 25 -5.13 20.82 8.69
N ASP A 26 -6.08 19.96 9.06
CA ASP A 26 -6.31 19.52 10.43
C ASP A 26 -5.37 18.38 10.87
N GLY A 27 -4.43 17.96 10.02
CA GLY A 27 -3.48 16.88 10.25
C GLY A 27 -4.06 15.47 10.06
N ARG A 28 -5.32 15.33 9.68
CA ARG A 28 -5.95 14.03 9.45
C ARG A 28 -5.76 13.57 8.02
N VAL A 29 -5.64 12.25 7.85
CA VAL A 29 -5.63 11.67 6.50
C VAL A 29 -7.03 11.72 5.90
N ARG A 30 -7.12 12.23 4.67
CA ARG A 30 -8.34 12.39 3.88
C ARG A 30 -8.12 11.89 2.46
N ASN A 31 -9.20 11.72 1.72
CA ASN A 31 -9.12 11.54 0.29
C ASN A 31 -9.20 12.88 -0.43
N GLU A 32 -8.49 12.97 -1.53
CA GLU A 32 -8.76 13.86 -2.63
C GLU A 32 -9.57 13.10 -3.68
N TYR A 33 -10.61 13.71 -4.22
CA TYR A 33 -11.51 13.13 -5.21
C TYR A 33 -11.91 14.19 -6.21
N THR A 34 -11.73 13.90 -7.50
CA THR A 34 -12.15 14.78 -8.59
C THR A 34 -13.43 14.24 -9.22
N ASP A 35 -14.50 15.06 -9.20
CA ASP A 35 -15.79 14.69 -9.75
C ASP A 35 -15.82 14.77 -11.30
N ALA A 36 -16.97 14.37 -11.89
CA ALA A 36 -17.15 14.37 -13.34
C ALA A 36 -17.11 15.77 -13.97
N GLU A 37 -17.33 16.81 -13.19
CA GLU A 37 -17.26 18.23 -13.58
C GLU A 37 -15.84 18.77 -13.47
N GLY A 38 -14.87 17.97 -12.97
CA GLY A 38 -13.47 18.35 -12.77
C GLY A 38 -13.23 19.16 -11.49
N THR A 39 -14.16 19.13 -10.54
CA THR A 39 -14.00 19.78 -9.24
C THR A 39 -13.37 18.82 -8.25
N THR A 40 -12.30 19.27 -7.59
CA THR A 40 -11.63 18.48 -6.56
C THR A 40 -12.26 18.72 -5.19
N HIS A 41 -12.57 17.63 -4.51
CA HIS A 41 -13.13 17.59 -3.16
C HIS A 41 -12.16 16.93 -2.21
N VAL A 42 -12.13 17.38 -0.95
CA VAL A 42 -11.38 16.74 0.13
C VAL A 42 -12.38 16.22 1.17
N GLY A 43 -12.25 14.93 1.52
CA GLY A 43 -13.19 14.33 2.45
C GLY A 43 -12.90 12.86 2.77
N ALA A 44 -13.90 12.19 3.36
CA ALA A 44 -13.85 10.77 3.68
C ALA A 44 -14.65 9.98 2.62
N PHE A 45 -14.00 9.59 1.53
CA PHE A 45 -14.67 8.94 0.41
C PHE A 45 -14.47 7.41 0.38
N ASP A 46 -13.42 6.90 1.05
CA ASP A 46 -13.14 5.47 1.13
C ASP A 46 -12.85 4.98 2.57
N VAL A 47 -12.34 3.74 2.69
CA VAL A 47 -12.20 3.00 3.94
C VAL A 47 -11.32 3.73 4.96
N VAL A 48 -10.17 4.29 4.53
CA VAL A 48 -9.18 4.84 5.47
C VAL A 48 -9.74 6.00 6.26
N PRO A 49 -10.14 7.15 5.66
CA PRO A 49 -10.67 8.26 6.43
C PRO A 49 -12.05 7.97 7.03
N ARG A 50 -12.86 7.07 6.42
CA ARG A 50 -14.16 6.68 7.01
C ARG A 50 -13.99 5.88 8.29
N LEU A 51 -13.02 4.97 8.35
CA LEU A 51 -12.72 4.25 9.58
C LEU A 51 -12.19 5.18 10.65
N ASP A 52 -11.31 6.11 10.29
CA ASP A 52 -10.79 7.08 11.25
C ASP A 52 -11.89 7.99 11.83
N ASP A 53 -12.84 8.43 11.00
CA ASP A 53 -14.01 9.18 11.46
C ASP A 53 -14.90 8.33 12.38
N PHE A 54 -15.16 7.08 11.99
CA PHE A 54 -15.95 6.16 12.81
C PHE A 54 -15.30 5.90 14.18
N LEU A 55 -13.98 5.71 14.23
CA LEU A 55 -13.27 5.46 15.48
C LEU A 55 -13.17 6.72 16.37
N ALA A 56 -13.21 7.91 15.78
CA ALA A 56 -13.30 9.15 16.56
C ALA A 56 -14.64 9.25 17.32
N GLU A 57 -15.73 8.73 16.73
CA GLU A 57 -17.06 8.67 17.35
C GLU A 57 -17.23 7.44 18.25
N HIS A 58 -16.53 6.34 17.96
CA HIS A 58 -16.64 5.04 18.62
C HIS A 58 -15.26 4.51 19.08
N PRO A 59 -14.60 5.18 20.03
CA PRO A 59 -13.22 4.82 20.41
C PRO A 59 -13.12 3.43 21.07
N ASP A 60 -14.22 2.89 21.60
CA ASP A 60 -14.30 1.56 22.18
C ASP A 60 -14.34 0.42 21.14
N PHE A 61 -14.53 0.75 19.85
CA PHE A 61 -14.46 -0.22 18.77
C PHE A 61 -13.04 -0.71 18.51
N SER A 62 -12.03 0.13 18.76
CA SER A 62 -10.63 -0.17 18.49
C SER A 62 -9.89 -0.62 19.77
N LEU A 63 -9.20 -1.75 19.70
CA LEU A 63 -8.31 -2.20 20.76
C LEU A 63 -7.02 -1.36 20.74
N ASN A 64 -6.81 -0.56 21.79
CA ASN A 64 -5.61 0.29 21.95
C ASN A 64 -5.34 1.26 20.78
N GLY A 65 -6.35 1.68 20.07
CA GLY A 65 -6.20 2.61 18.95
C GLY A 65 -5.79 1.96 17.62
N ALA A 66 -5.66 0.63 17.57
CA ALA A 66 -5.33 -0.08 16.34
C ALA A 66 -6.37 0.18 15.23
N ARG A 67 -5.91 0.31 14.00
CA ARG A 67 -6.73 0.45 12.78
C ARG A 67 -6.77 -0.89 12.04
N GLY A 68 -6.10 -0.93 10.93
CA GLY A 68 -5.95 -2.10 10.08
C GLY A 68 -4.59 -2.10 9.42
N VAL A 69 -4.40 -3.06 8.53
CA VAL A 69 -3.20 -3.20 7.71
C VAL A 69 -3.51 -2.78 6.29
N LEU A 70 -2.71 -1.89 5.73
CA LEU A 70 -2.78 -1.48 4.33
C LEU A 70 -1.74 -2.29 3.54
N ALA A 71 -2.22 -3.16 2.65
CA ALA A 71 -1.36 -3.98 1.81
C ALA A 71 -1.04 -3.23 0.52
N MET A 72 0.23 -2.86 0.34
CA MET A 72 0.66 -1.92 -0.68
C MET A 72 1.43 -2.60 -1.80
N THR A 73 1.04 -2.28 -3.03
CA THR A 73 1.82 -2.55 -4.26
C THR A 73 2.70 -1.35 -4.60
N GLY A 74 3.56 -1.47 -5.60
CA GLY A 74 4.51 -0.43 -5.96
C GLY A 74 4.49 0.04 -7.41
N TYR A 75 4.02 -0.79 -8.36
CA TYR A 75 4.19 -0.53 -9.79
C TYR A 75 3.59 0.80 -10.29
N ASP A 76 2.51 1.27 -9.66
CA ASP A 76 1.88 2.57 -9.92
C ASP A 76 2.21 3.63 -8.85
N GLY A 77 3.04 3.23 -7.85
CA GLY A 77 3.31 4.03 -6.67
C GLY A 77 2.34 3.76 -5.52
N VAL A 78 2.31 4.62 -4.51
CA VAL A 78 1.54 4.43 -3.28
C VAL A 78 0.63 5.61 -2.99
N PHE A 79 -0.54 5.36 -2.41
CA PHE A 79 -1.54 6.35 -1.98
C PHE A 79 -2.04 7.31 -3.08
N GLY A 80 -1.91 6.94 -4.36
CA GLY A 80 -2.27 7.80 -5.50
C GLY A 80 -1.13 8.71 -5.99
N TYR A 81 0.03 8.66 -5.34
CA TYR A 81 1.24 9.31 -5.81
C TYR A 81 2.05 8.37 -6.70
N ARG A 82 2.55 8.88 -7.82
CA ARG A 82 3.29 8.11 -8.82
C ARG A 82 4.75 7.98 -8.38
N THR A 83 4.99 7.12 -7.37
CA THR A 83 6.26 6.97 -6.65
C THR A 83 7.10 5.80 -7.14
N SER A 84 6.69 5.06 -8.18
CA SER A 84 7.56 4.08 -8.80
C SER A 84 8.65 4.79 -9.61
N ALA A 85 9.90 4.66 -9.15
CA ALA A 85 11.05 5.24 -9.84
C ALA A 85 11.24 4.64 -11.23
N ARG A 86 10.90 3.37 -11.38
CA ARG A 86 10.97 2.65 -12.66
C ARG A 86 10.02 3.24 -13.71
N GLU A 87 8.79 3.57 -13.32
CA GLU A 87 7.75 3.99 -14.25
C GLU A 87 7.66 5.53 -14.37
N PHE A 88 7.97 6.25 -13.30
CA PHE A 88 7.74 7.69 -13.19
C PHE A 88 8.97 8.50 -12.77
N GLY A 89 10.16 7.89 -12.63
CA GLY A 89 11.37 8.55 -12.13
C GLY A 89 11.82 9.80 -12.92
N ASP A 90 11.49 9.85 -14.21
CA ASP A 90 11.78 11.02 -15.07
C ASP A 90 10.73 12.14 -14.96
N SER A 91 9.66 11.95 -14.18
CA SER A 91 8.63 12.96 -14.00
C SER A 91 9.15 14.15 -13.19
N PRO A 92 8.86 15.39 -13.60
CA PRO A 92 9.26 16.58 -12.83
C PRO A 92 8.56 16.66 -11.46
N THR A 93 7.53 15.87 -11.22
CA THR A 93 6.78 15.81 -9.95
C THR A 93 7.16 14.61 -9.09
N PHE A 94 8.10 13.77 -9.52
CA PHE A 94 8.44 12.52 -8.85
C PHE A 94 8.87 12.73 -7.39
N ASP A 95 9.88 13.57 -7.16
CA ASP A 95 10.40 13.83 -5.81
C ASP A 95 9.33 14.44 -4.88
N ALA A 96 8.51 15.33 -5.41
CA ALA A 96 7.39 15.91 -4.65
C ALA A 96 6.32 14.85 -4.32
N GLY A 97 6.07 13.93 -5.24
CA GLY A 97 5.17 12.79 -5.03
C GLY A 97 5.68 11.84 -3.94
N VAL A 98 6.98 11.51 -3.97
CA VAL A 98 7.61 10.69 -2.92
C VAL A 98 7.53 11.37 -1.56
N ALA A 99 7.81 12.67 -1.47
CA ALA A 99 7.73 13.42 -0.23
C ALA A 99 6.30 13.44 0.34
N ALA A 100 5.29 13.71 -0.50
CA ALA A 100 3.89 13.72 -0.09
C ALA A 100 3.39 12.32 0.33
N ALA A 101 3.78 11.27 -0.39
CA ALA A 101 3.46 9.90 0.00
C ALA A 101 4.06 9.52 1.34
N THR A 102 5.30 9.97 1.63
CA THR A 102 5.96 9.75 2.92
C THR A 102 5.22 10.46 4.05
N GLU A 103 4.78 11.71 3.85
CA GLU A 103 3.97 12.44 4.83
C GLU A 103 2.66 11.70 5.14
N VAL A 104 1.97 11.19 4.13
CA VAL A 104 0.76 10.36 4.30
C VAL A 104 1.08 9.08 5.07
N ALA A 105 2.17 8.38 4.73
CA ALA A 105 2.59 7.16 5.42
C ALA A 105 2.86 7.41 6.91
N ASP A 106 3.52 8.52 7.25
CA ASP A 106 3.81 8.89 8.63
C ASP A 106 2.52 9.21 9.40
N ALA A 107 1.61 10.00 8.82
CA ALA A 107 0.31 10.32 9.43
C ALA A 107 -0.56 9.07 9.65
N LEU A 108 -0.51 8.11 8.73
CA LEU A 108 -1.22 6.82 8.88
C LEU A 108 -0.64 6.00 10.04
N LYS A 109 0.68 5.88 10.15
CA LYS A 109 1.34 5.17 11.26
C LYS A 109 1.01 5.83 12.60
N ASP A 110 1.07 7.15 12.67
CA ASP A 110 0.75 7.92 13.88
C ASP A 110 -0.70 7.72 14.33
N SER A 111 -1.61 7.49 13.39
CA SER A 111 -3.02 7.19 13.68
C SER A 111 -3.30 5.71 14.01
N GLY A 112 -2.32 4.81 13.84
CA GLY A 112 -2.43 3.39 14.21
C GLY A 112 -2.68 2.44 13.05
N TRP A 113 -2.47 2.86 11.81
CA TRP A 113 -2.42 1.98 10.65
C TRP A 113 -1.06 1.29 10.55
N GLU A 114 -1.06 0.06 10.05
CA GLU A 114 0.14 -0.72 9.74
C GLU A 114 0.22 -0.99 8.24
N PHE A 115 1.41 -1.33 7.75
CA PHE A 115 1.63 -1.64 6.34
C PHE A 115 2.08 -3.08 6.14
N ALA A 116 1.67 -3.66 5.03
CA ALA A 116 2.15 -4.94 4.53
C ALA A 116 2.61 -4.81 3.08
N SER A 117 3.56 -5.66 2.68
CA SER A 117 3.84 -5.86 1.26
C SER A 117 2.69 -6.61 0.60
N HIS A 118 2.28 -6.11 -0.58
CA HIS A 118 1.35 -6.81 -1.48
C HIS A 118 2.04 -7.15 -2.81
N THR A 119 3.36 -7.37 -2.74
CA THR A 119 4.32 -7.44 -3.85
C THR A 119 4.40 -6.12 -4.64
N TRP A 120 5.45 -5.91 -5.44
CA TRP A 120 5.53 -4.67 -6.22
C TRP A 120 4.53 -4.64 -7.36
N GLY A 121 4.47 -5.71 -8.15
CA GLY A 121 3.70 -5.78 -9.39
C GLY A 121 2.32 -6.44 -9.27
N HIS A 122 1.79 -6.68 -8.06
CA HIS A 122 0.51 -7.37 -7.84
C HIS A 122 0.41 -8.69 -8.62
N ARG A 123 1.44 -9.51 -8.56
CA ARG A 123 1.54 -10.73 -9.37
C ARG A 123 1.13 -11.99 -8.59
N THR A 124 0.65 -13.01 -9.32
CA THR A 124 0.32 -14.31 -8.73
C THR A 124 1.61 -15.06 -8.36
N VAL A 125 2.03 -14.97 -7.11
CA VAL A 125 3.31 -15.49 -6.59
C VAL A 125 3.65 -16.92 -7.07
N PRO A 126 2.75 -17.92 -6.99
CA PRO A 126 3.08 -19.28 -7.41
C PRO A 126 3.33 -19.46 -8.91
N LYS A 127 2.98 -18.48 -9.74
CA LYS A 127 3.22 -18.52 -11.18
C LYS A 127 4.54 -17.90 -11.59
N LEU A 128 5.20 -17.17 -10.70
CA LEU A 128 6.47 -16.53 -10.96
C LEU A 128 7.62 -17.55 -10.93
N THR A 129 8.61 -17.36 -11.77
CA THR A 129 9.93 -17.94 -11.54
C THR A 129 10.58 -17.29 -10.33
N MET A 130 11.65 -17.86 -9.78
CA MET A 130 12.37 -17.21 -8.68
C MET A 130 12.98 -15.89 -9.13
N GLU A 131 13.55 -15.81 -10.33
CA GLU A 131 14.09 -14.55 -10.90
C GLU A 131 13.02 -13.44 -10.99
N GLU A 132 11.81 -13.77 -11.43
CA GLU A 132 10.68 -12.83 -11.47
C GLU A 132 10.21 -12.41 -10.08
N LEU A 133 10.23 -13.33 -9.11
CA LEU A 133 9.87 -13.03 -7.73
C LEU A 133 10.93 -12.15 -7.05
N GLU A 134 12.21 -12.44 -7.26
CA GLU A 134 13.33 -11.64 -6.77
C GLU A 134 13.29 -10.23 -7.35
N PHE A 135 13.00 -10.10 -8.65
CA PHE A 135 12.80 -8.82 -9.31
C PHE A 135 11.64 -8.04 -8.69
N ASP A 136 10.49 -8.66 -8.50
CA ASP A 136 9.27 -8.03 -7.98
C ASP A 136 9.48 -7.55 -6.54
N MET A 137 9.99 -8.42 -5.67
CA MET A 137 10.25 -8.08 -4.28
C MET A 137 11.42 -7.09 -4.11
N GLY A 138 12.43 -7.18 -4.97
CA GLY A 138 13.52 -6.20 -5.00
C GLY A 138 13.00 -4.78 -5.24
N HIS A 139 12.13 -4.59 -6.23
CA HIS A 139 11.51 -3.29 -6.50
C HIS A 139 10.60 -2.82 -5.36
N TRP A 140 9.89 -3.74 -4.69
CA TRP A 140 9.11 -3.36 -3.50
C TRP A 140 10.02 -2.77 -2.41
N HIS A 141 11.14 -3.42 -2.12
CA HIS A 141 12.11 -2.95 -1.11
C HIS A 141 12.84 -1.66 -1.54
N GLU A 142 13.06 -1.45 -2.83
CA GLU A 142 13.73 -0.26 -3.34
C GLU A 142 12.81 0.96 -3.45
N GLU A 143 11.53 0.78 -3.81
CA GLU A 143 10.62 1.87 -4.16
C GLU A 143 9.53 2.12 -3.12
N VAL A 144 9.06 1.07 -2.41
CA VAL A 144 7.91 1.15 -1.50
C VAL A 144 8.36 1.22 -0.04
N GLU A 145 9.25 0.33 0.38
CA GLU A 145 9.72 0.29 1.77
C GLU A 145 10.34 1.61 2.26
N PRO A 146 11.12 2.38 1.46
CA PRO A 146 11.65 3.67 1.92
C PRO A 146 10.57 4.70 2.26
N ILE A 147 9.37 4.58 1.67
CA ILE A 147 8.22 5.46 1.94
C ILE A 147 7.44 4.98 3.17
N LEU A 148 7.14 3.69 3.21
CA LEU A 148 6.28 3.11 4.24
C LEU A 148 7.01 2.77 5.54
N GLY A 149 8.31 2.52 5.47
CA GLY A 149 9.11 1.88 6.51
C GLY A 149 9.07 0.34 6.40
N PRO A 150 9.93 -0.35 7.18
CA PRO A 150 10.03 -1.80 7.13
C PRO A 150 8.77 -2.49 7.64
N THR A 151 8.45 -3.64 7.05
CA THR A 151 7.38 -4.52 7.51
C THR A 151 7.81 -5.98 7.43
N ASP A 152 7.29 -6.80 8.33
CA ASP A 152 7.44 -8.26 8.30
C ASP A 152 6.15 -8.97 7.83
N MET A 153 5.17 -8.20 7.36
CA MET A 153 3.90 -8.71 6.85
C MET A 153 3.87 -8.76 5.33
N LEU A 154 3.47 -9.91 4.79
CA LEU A 154 3.22 -10.12 3.37
C LEU A 154 1.79 -10.61 3.19
N ILE A 155 1.01 -9.90 2.39
CA ILE A 155 -0.33 -10.32 1.97
C ILE A 155 -0.24 -10.69 0.49
N TYR A 156 -0.60 -11.94 0.18
CA TYR A 156 -0.47 -12.46 -1.17
C TYR A 156 -1.55 -11.92 -2.11
N PRO A 157 -1.17 -11.34 -3.27
CA PRO A 157 -2.13 -10.98 -4.31
C PRO A 157 -3.01 -12.18 -4.69
N PHE A 158 -4.30 -11.94 -4.89
CA PHE A 158 -5.29 -12.97 -5.23
C PHE A 158 -5.43 -14.10 -4.20
N GLY A 159 -4.91 -13.94 -2.98
CA GLY A 159 -4.81 -15.03 -2.01
C GLY A 159 -3.93 -16.19 -2.47
N ALA A 160 -3.11 -15.98 -3.50
CA ALA A 160 -2.27 -17.00 -4.11
C ALA A 160 -0.90 -17.08 -3.43
N ASP A 161 -0.82 -17.89 -2.40
CA ASP A 161 0.38 -18.09 -1.56
C ASP A 161 1.47 -18.93 -2.25
N VAL A 162 2.49 -19.28 -1.49
CA VAL A 162 3.51 -20.24 -1.93
C VAL A 162 2.89 -21.63 -2.18
N THR A 163 3.30 -22.31 -3.24
CA THR A 163 2.74 -23.60 -3.66
C THR A 163 3.71 -24.76 -3.40
N GLY A 164 3.16 -25.99 -3.42
CA GLY A 164 3.89 -27.24 -3.38
C GLY A 164 3.78 -27.98 -2.05
N PRO A 165 4.37 -29.19 -1.96
CA PRO A 165 4.48 -29.91 -0.71
C PRO A 165 5.24 -29.10 0.33
N GLY A 166 4.76 -29.10 1.59
CA GLY A 166 5.42 -28.31 2.62
C GLY A 166 5.45 -26.82 2.33
N LYS A 167 4.32 -26.23 1.97
CA LYS A 167 4.19 -24.81 1.57
C LYS A 167 4.96 -23.84 2.46
N TYR A 168 4.90 -24.02 3.75
CA TYR A 168 5.51 -23.14 4.76
C TYR A 168 6.66 -23.85 5.48
N THR A 169 7.50 -24.54 4.71
CA THR A 169 8.71 -25.21 5.20
C THR A 169 9.93 -24.82 4.37
N GLU A 170 11.12 -25.04 4.91
CA GLU A 170 12.39 -24.74 4.24
C GLU A 170 12.61 -25.51 2.92
N ASP A 171 11.81 -26.54 2.64
CA ASP A 171 11.84 -27.26 1.36
C ASP A 171 11.16 -26.44 0.23
N ASN A 172 10.35 -25.44 0.58
CA ASN A 172 9.73 -24.55 -0.38
C ASN A 172 10.63 -23.33 -0.62
N GLU A 173 11.14 -23.19 -1.83
CA GLU A 173 12.08 -22.14 -2.23
C GLU A 173 11.50 -20.73 -2.05
N ARG A 174 10.21 -20.51 -2.39
CA ARG A 174 9.52 -19.21 -2.23
C ARG A 174 9.33 -18.86 -0.76
N TYR A 175 8.92 -19.84 0.06
CA TYR A 175 8.79 -19.62 1.50
C TYR A 175 10.13 -19.26 2.13
N ARG A 176 11.21 -19.99 1.81
CA ARG A 176 12.56 -19.69 2.28
C ARG A 176 12.99 -18.28 1.89
N TYR A 177 12.77 -17.89 0.61
CA TYR A 177 13.09 -16.55 0.12
C TYR A 177 12.36 -15.45 0.90
N PHE A 178 11.04 -15.57 1.12
CA PHE A 178 10.31 -14.60 1.93
C PHE A 178 10.79 -14.54 3.38
N ARG A 179 11.17 -15.69 3.96
CA ARG A 179 11.77 -15.73 5.30
C ARG A 179 13.13 -15.03 5.35
N GLU A 180 13.97 -15.17 4.33
CA GLU A 180 15.25 -14.48 4.18
C GLU A 180 15.07 -12.95 4.06
N LEU A 181 14.01 -12.50 3.41
CA LEU A 181 13.60 -11.09 3.35
C LEU A 181 13.01 -10.56 4.68
N GLY A 182 12.73 -11.42 5.66
CA GLY A 182 12.23 -11.04 6.97
C GLY A 182 10.71 -11.17 7.16
N TYR A 183 9.97 -11.60 6.15
CA TYR A 183 8.52 -11.83 6.28
C TYR A 183 8.20 -13.02 7.20
N ARG A 184 7.06 -12.95 7.92
CA ARG A 184 6.66 -13.95 8.94
C ARG A 184 5.29 -14.54 8.66
#